data_6dca4edd16555f3f4db22a58b9dcfef5
#
_entry.id   6dca4edd16555f3f4db22a58b9dcfef5
#
_cell.length_a   1.000
_cell.length_b   1.000
_cell.length_c   1.000
_cell.angle_alpha   90.00
_cell.angle_beta   90.00
_cell.angle_gamma   90.00
#
_symmetry.space_group_name_H-M   'P 1'
#
loop_
_entity.id
_entity.type
_entity.pdbx_description
1 polymer ?
#
loop_
_entity_poly.entity_id
_entity_poly.type
_entity_poly.pdbx_seq_one_letter_code
_entity_poly.pdbx_strand_id
1 'polypeptide(L)'
;MENKKQKHDDKEGIRGVAYQCLVAVKYALELEHFNLLTIEHEGDVTFDSKLQIEVKHHADKPSMGDKHEDFWKTLYNWCTQGKEYEQLILYTTSHPSSRGSLLRDWNTLSIDRRLYALKKVDFNYNLDSIHEYCLSAINLSILENFNLDKQTLVLLKSYKNKVFSKDALLKILRENPISEEEQAVVLRECKNTNTEAYRCYNYSRFVLSLEKEKLRSVVSKIQIKWNQPIDEELVNELATSNRLRIIPCQSGNEYRKLIKEKLVGFIVSKVMGEDRWEVKDKQFYATIQEIGKDYFQKNYDPLFDEYLNKKPGPADYTLSEEKKFLAELRQIECDEDEVTDALIDYWKTNTLLAEEDEKNPAFFNFEYKPYKNEVMHPKLINKKRSMLNKRMDKNENALHFYRDAKCMSVPPFKSIPDYPYFIHGTMQNIVEDDELNFSWLYE
;
A
#
# COMPACT_ATOMS: atom_id res chain seq x y z
N MET A 1 -31.30 20.56 -17.09
CA MET A 1 -31.09 20.73 -15.62
C MET A 1 -29.57 20.59 -15.40
N GLU A 2 -28.84 21.69 -15.38
CA GLU A 2 -27.42 21.71 -15.11
C GLU A 2 -27.20 21.50 -13.60
N ASN A 3 -26.48 20.43 -13.25
CA ASN A 3 -26.03 20.19 -11.88
C ASN A 3 -25.14 21.36 -11.44
N LYS A 4 -25.66 22.24 -10.61
CA LYS A 4 -24.84 23.19 -9.85
C LYS A 4 -23.88 22.38 -8.99
N LYS A 5 -22.60 22.29 -9.39
CA LYS A 5 -21.53 21.83 -8.49
C LYS A 5 -21.64 22.64 -7.20
N GLN A 6 -21.94 21.99 -6.09
CA GLN A 6 -21.92 22.61 -4.78
C GLN A 6 -20.50 23.09 -4.49
N LYS A 7 -20.35 24.33 -4.10
CA LYS A 7 -19.10 25.09 -3.92
C LYS A 7 -18.25 24.62 -2.71
N HIS A 8 -18.59 23.49 -2.06
CA HIS A 8 -17.97 22.95 -0.85
C HIS A 8 -17.73 21.44 -0.90
N ASP A 9 -17.52 20.87 -2.08
CA ASP A 9 -17.17 19.45 -2.19
C ASP A 9 -15.65 19.31 -2.27
N ASP A 10 -14.98 19.30 -1.11
CA ASP A 10 -13.53 19.13 -0.99
C ASP A 10 -13.14 17.64 -0.93
N LYS A 11 -13.88 16.79 -1.60
CA LYS A 11 -13.63 15.35 -1.66
C LYS A 11 -12.25 15.02 -2.24
N GLU A 12 -11.78 15.82 -3.19
CA GLU A 12 -10.47 15.60 -3.81
C GLU A 12 -9.32 15.89 -2.84
N GLY A 13 -9.42 16.95 -2.03
CA GLY A 13 -8.46 17.27 -0.98
C GLY A 13 -8.40 16.17 0.08
N ILE A 14 -9.57 15.74 0.59
CA ILE A 14 -9.64 14.66 1.58
C ILE A 14 -9.04 13.35 1.04
N ARG A 15 -9.33 13.00 -0.22
CA ARG A 15 -8.74 11.83 -0.87
C ARG A 15 -7.23 11.95 -1.01
N GLY A 16 -6.72 13.15 -1.32
CA GLY A 16 -5.29 13.42 -1.37
C GLY A 16 -4.59 13.11 -0.05
N VAL A 17 -5.11 13.66 1.06
CA VAL A 17 -4.56 13.41 2.40
C VAL A 17 -4.67 11.93 2.81
N ALA A 18 -5.80 11.29 2.55
CA ALA A 18 -5.95 9.86 2.80
C ALA A 18 -4.91 9.02 2.03
N TYR A 19 -4.62 9.42 0.80
CA TYR A 19 -3.62 8.77 -0.02
C TYR A 19 -2.19 8.99 0.50
N GLN A 20 -1.86 10.16 0.97
CA GLN A 20 -0.58 10.43 1.64
C GLN A 20 -0.40 9.55 2.88
N CYS A 21 -1.45 9.36 3.68
CA CYS A 21 -1.42 8.45 4.84
C CYS A 21 -1.14 6.99 4.42
N LEU A 22 -1.74 6.52 3.32
CA LEU A 22 -1.47 5.20 2.77
C LEU A 22 -0.02 5.06 2.31
N VAL A 23 0.50 6.04 1.60
CA VAL A 23 1.90 6.08 1.18
C VAL A 23 2.84 6.11 2.38
N ALA A 24 2.51 6.86 3.43
CA ALA A 24 3.27 6.90 4.67
C ALA A 24 3.35 5.51 5.33
N VAL A 25 2.23 4.78 5.43
CA VAL A 25 2.21 3.39 5.94
C VAL A 25 3.08 2.47 5.10
N LYS A 26 2.95 2.53 3.76
CA LYS A 26 3.75 1.72 2.84
C LYS A 26 5.24 1.88 3.12
N TYR A 27 5.73 3.10 3.07
CA TYR A 27 7.15 3.36 3.29
C TYR A 27 7.61 3.12 4.72
N ALA A 28 6.76 3.34 5.73
CA ALA A 28 7.05 2.96 7.10
C ALA A 28 7.21 1.45 7.27
N LEU A 29 6.55 0.63 6.44
CA LEU A 29 6.70 -0.82 6.42
C LEU A 29 7.93 -1.28 5.61
N GLU A 30 8.29 -0.56 4.54
CA GLU A 30 9.49 -0.86 3.73
C GLU A 30 10.80 -0.54 4.45
N LEU A 31 10.81 0.54 5.22
CA LEU A 31 12.00 0.97 5.97
C LEU A 31 12.19 0.11 7.21
N GLU A 32 13.40 -0.43 7.41
CA GLU A 32 13.70 -1.20 8.62
C GLU A 32 13.63 -0.33 9.88
N HIS A 33 14.14 0.89 9.80
CA HIS A 33 14.12 1.89 10.88
C HIS A 33 14.03 3.30 10.32
N PHE A 34 13.29 4.16 11.03
CA PHE A 34 13.29 5.61 10.86
C PHE A 34 13.20 6.26 12.24
N ASN A 35 13.67 7.50 12.39
CA ASN A 35 13.49 8.22 13.65
C ASN A 35 12.15 8.95 13.66
N LEU A 36 11.85 9.64 12.56
CA LEU A 36 10.70 10.51 12.42
C LEU A 36 10.10 10.40 11.02
N LEU A 37 8.83 10.11 10.96
CA LEU A 37 7.96 10.29 9.80
C LEU A 37 7.18 11.58 10.01
N THR A 38 7.14 12.46 9.00
CA THR A 38 6.25 13.63 9.00
C THR A 38 5.35 13.64 7.76
N ILE A 39 4.17 14.23 7.91
CA ILE A 39 3.17 14.39 6.83
C ILE A 39 2.83 15.87 6.74
N GLU A 40 2.75 16.43 5.51
CA GLU A 40 2.39 17.82 5.23
C GLU A 40 3.23 18.88 6.00
N HIS A 41 4.47 18.57 6.33
CA HIS A 41 5.35 19.50 7.03
C HIS A 41 6.46 20.06 6.13
N GLU A 42 7.30 19.20 5.58
CA GLU A 42 8.40 19.56 4.68
C GLU A 42 8.21 18.98 3.26
N GLY A 43 7.05 18.43 3.01
CA GLY A 43 6.57 17.74 1.84
C GLY A 43 5.40 16.86 2.22
N ASP A 44 4.80 16.17 1.28
CA ASP A 44 3.61 15.36 1.55
C ASP A 44 3.92 14.24 2.56
N VAL A 45 5.03 13.51 2.38
CA VAL A 45 5.52 12.49 3.32
C VAL A 45 7.04 12.54 3.39
N THR A 46 7.60 12.59 4.61
CA THR A 46 9.07 12.57 4.78
C THR A 46 9.51 11.59 5.86
N PHE A 47 10.71 11.03 5.69
CA PHE A 47 11.36 10.16 6.67
C PHE A 47 12.76 10.69 6.96
N ASP A 48 12.95 11.24 8.16
CA ASP A 48 14.21 11.85 8.60
C ASP A 48 14.70 12.93 7.60
N SER A 49 15.99 12.92 7.28
CA SER A 49 16.58 13.66 6.16
C SER A 49 16.91 12.73 4.97
N LYS A 50 16.41 11.49 4.99
CA LYS A 50 16.74 10.48 4.00
C LYS A 50 15.80 10.51 2.82
N LEU A 51 14.51 10.59 3.07
CA LEU A 51 13.49 10.38 2.05
C LEU A 51 12.42 11.47 2.12
N GLN A 52 12.14 12.10 0.98
CA GLN A 52 10.98 12.94 0.79
C GLN A 52 10.15 12.41 -0.38
N ILE A 53 8.86 12.28 -0.16
CA ILE A 53 7.90 11.77 -1.13
C ILE A 53 6.86 12.86 -1.37
N GLU A 54 6.75 13.29 -2.62
CA GLU A 54 5.66 14.14 -3.08
C GLU A 54 4.61 13.23 -3.72
N VAL A 55 3.40 13.31 -3.23
CA VAL A 55 2.29 12.40 -3.57
C VAL A 55 1.29 13.11 -4.47
N LYS A 56 1.01 12.55 -5.65
CA LYS A 56 0.03 13.09 -6.61
C LYS A 56 -1.05 12.07 -6.87
N HIS A 57 -2.20 12.26 -6.25
CA HIS A 57 -3.38 11.43 -6.44
C HIS A 57 -4.33 12.05 -7.45
N HIS A 58 -4.60 11.32 -8.51
CA HIS A 58 -5.58 11.67 -9.53
C HIS A 58 -6.55 10.51 -9.73
N ALA A 59 -7.83 10.74 -9.45
CA ALA A 59 -8.86 9.70 -9.56
C ALA A 59 -8.98 9.15 -10.99
N ASP A 60 -8.84 10.01 -11.99
CA ASP A 60 -8.97 9.67 -13.41
C ASP A 60 -7.67 9.11 -14.01
N LYS A 61 -6.60 8.98 -13.21
CA LYS A 61 -5.28 8.52 -13.66
C LYS A 61 -4.83 9.19 -14.98
N PRO A 62 -4.78 10.53 -15.05
CA PRO A 62 -4.46 11.22 -16.28
C PRO A 62 -3.04 10.92 -16.74
N SER A 63 -2.77 11.17 -18.02
CA SER A 63 -1.43 11.11 -18.57
C SER A 63 -0.64 12.34 -18.13
N MET A 64 0.53 12.14 -17.52
CA MET A 64 1.46 13.23 -17.15
C MET A 64 2.55 13.37 -18.20
N GLY A 65 2.54 14.50 -18.90
CA GLY A 65 3.55 14.85 -19.91
C GLY A 65 4.63 15.81 -19.38
N ASP A 66 5.58 16.14 -20.21
CA ASP A 66 6.77 16.95 -19.85
C ASP A 66 6.44 18.38 -19.38
N LYS A 67 5.26 18.88 -19.72
CA LYS A 67 4.79 20.22 -19.31
C LYS A 67 3.75 20.17 -18.19
N HIS A 68 3.55 19.03 -17.53
CA HIS A 68 2.54 18.88 -16.51
C HIS A 68 2.89 19.68 -15.25
N GLU A 69 1.91 20.41 -14.70
CA GLU A 69 2.12 21.28 -13.55
C GLU A 69 2.66 20.54 -12.33
N ASP A 70 2.12 19.37 -12.03
CA ASP A 70 2.56 18.58 -10.85
C ASP A 70 4.07 18.31 -10.86
N PHE A 71 4.64 17.96 -12.01
CA PHE A 71 6.07 17.72 -12.10
C PHE A 71 6.89 19.00 -11.86
N TRP A 72 6.53 20.09 -12.51
CA TRP A 72 7.29 21.34 -12.39
C TRP A 72 7.10 22.02 -11.04
N LYS A 73 5.89 21.95 -10.47
CA LYS A 73 5.63 22.43 -9.12
C LYS A 73 6.43 21.62 -8.08
N THR A 74 6.43 20.30 -8.20
CA THR A 74 7.21 19.41 -7.33
C THR A 74 8.71 19.70 -7.44
N LEU A 75 9.23 19.80 -8.66
CA LEU A 75 10.63 20.12 -8.90
C LEU A 75 10.99 21.52 -8.35
N TYR A 76 10.10 22.50 -8.52
CA TYR A 76 10.25 23.83 -7.94
C TYR A 76 10.31 23.77 -6.41
N ASN A 77 9.39 23.04 -5.77
CA ASN A 77 9.38 22.88 -4.31
C ASN A 77 10.71 22.28 -3.84
N TRP A 78 11.18 21.22 -4.45
CA TRP A 78 12.46 20.58 -4.11
C TRP A 78 13.68 21.48 -4.33
N CYS A 79 13.63 22.36 -5.30
CA CYS A 79 14.70 23.34 -5.58
C CYS A 79 14.69 24.52 -4.61
N THR A 80 13.56 24.84 -4.00
CA THR A 80 13.40 26.01 -3.09
C THR A 80 13.45 25.65 -1.62
N GLN A 81 13.19 24.40 -1.25
CA GLN A 81 13.26 23.96 0.14
C GLN A 81 14.68 24.08 0.71
N GLY A 82 14.76 24.44 2.00
CA GLY A 82 16.05 24.62 2.68
C GLY A 82 16.69 23.34 3.18
N LYS A 83 15.93 22.23 3.27
CA LYS A 83 16.40 20.93 3.77
C LYS A 83 16.80 20.02 2.64
N GLU A 84 17.93 19.35 2.79
CA GLU A 84 18.40 18.36 1.82
C GLU A 84 17.97 16.96 2.24
N TYR A 85 17.51 16.19 1.24
CA TYR A 85 17.17 14.77 1.35
C TYR A 85 18.12 13.93 0.49
N GLU A 86 18.34 12.70 0.88
CA GLU A 86 19.15 11.75 0.09
C GLU A 86 18.39 11.27 -1.14
N GLN A 87 17.06 11.10 -1.02
CA GLN A 87 16.18 10.63 -2.09
C GLN A 87 14.90 11.46 -2.15
N LEU A 88 14.47 11.77 -3.36
CA LEU A 88 13.26 12.51 -3.69
C LEU A 88 12.36 11.64 -4.57
N ILE A 89 11.13 11.37 -4.15
CA ILE A 89 10.21 10.51 -4.89
C ILE A 89 8.96 11.29 -5.29
N LEU A 90 8.69 11.34 -6.59
CA LEU A 90 7.36 11.69 -7.09
C LEU A 90 6.53 10.41 -7.21
N TYR A 91 5.57 10.25 -6.31
CA TYR A 91 4.70 9.10 -6.22
C TYR A 91 3.31 9.46 -6.79
N THR A 92 2.93 8.84 -7.91
CA THR A 92 1.72 9.28 -8.61
C THR A 92 0.86 8.14 -9.15
N THR A 93 -0.46 8.32 -9.08
CA THR A 93 -1.43 7.44 -9.74
C THR A 93 -1.49 7.66 -11.25
N SER A 94 -0.95 8.78 -11.76
CA SER A 94 -0.89 9.10 -13.18
C SER A 94 0.02 8.13 -13.92
N HIS A 95 -0.19 7.99 -15.23
CA HIS A 95 0.69 7.26 -16.12
C HIS A 95 1.55 8.24 -16.96
N PRO A 96 2.76 7.82 -17.40
CA PRO A 96 3.56 8.67 -18.25
C PRO A 96 2.88 8.84 -19.61
N SER A 97 2.96 10.05 -20.18
CA SER A 97 2.40 10.29 -21.50
C SER A 97 3.11 9.46 -22.58
N SER A 98 2.57 9.49 -23.80
CA SER A 98 3.00 8.67 -24.95
C SER A 98 4.50 8.78 -25.27
N ARG A 99 4.97 7.99 -26.25
CA ARG A 99 6.39 7.92 -26.68
C ARG A 99 6.99 9.30 -26.93
N GLY A 100 8.20 9.53 -26.40
CA GLY A 100 8.96 10.77 -26.56
C GLY A 100 8.90 11.72 -25.36
N SER A 101 8.13 11.40 -24.32
CA SER A 101 8.16 12.16 -23.07
C SER A 101 9.42 11.86 -22.25
N LEU A 102 10.13 12.89 -21.84
CA LEU A 102 11.25 12.86 -20.93
C LEU A 102 10.88 12.12 -19.62
N LEU A 103 9.71 12.42 -19.07
CA LEU A 103 9.28 11.90 -17.78
C LEU A 103 9.06 10.39 -17.81
N ARG A 104 8.67 9.83 -18.97
CA ARG A 104 8.48 8.39 -19.14
C ARG A 104 9.74 7.59 -18.81
N ASP A 105 10.87 8.06 -19.34
CA ASP A 105 12.15 7.37 -19.25
C ASP A 105 13.04 7.93 -18.13
N TRP A 106 12.50 8.82 -17.29
CA TRP A 106 13.24 9.56 -16.28
C TRP A 106 14.18 8.68 -15.46
N ASN A 107 13.66 7.58 -14.90
CA ASN A 107 14.44 6.73 -14.00
C ASN A 107 15.62 6.01 -14.67
N THR A 108 15.57 5.83 -15.99
CA THR A 108 16.62 5.15 -16.78
C THR A 108 17.63 6.12 -17.38
N LEU A 109 17.30 7.42 -17.43
CA LEU A 109 18.17 8.44 -17.96
C LEU A 109 19.33 8.75 -17.00
N SER A 110 20.53 8.94 -17.55
CA SER A 110 21.66 9.51 -16.80
C SER A 110 21.35 10.95 -16.36
N ILE A 111 21.99 11.41 -15.29
CA ILE A 111 21.77 12.76 -14.75
C ILE A 111 21.98 13.84 -15.81
N ASP A 112 23.02 13.71 -16.64
CA ASP A 112 23.29 14.69 -17.70
C ASP A 112 22.19 14.69 -18.78
N ARG A 113 21.63 13.52 -19.10
CA ARG A 113 20.49 13.41 -20.02
C ARG A 113 19.21 13.99 -19.41
N ARG A 114 18.95 13.80 -18.11
CA ARG A 114 17.82 14.43 -17.41
C ARG A 114 17.94 15.96 -17.46
N LEU A 115 19.11 16.50 -17.13
CA LEU A 115 19.38 17.95 -17.19
C LEU A 115 19.25 18.52 -18.61
N TYR A 116 19.79 17.82 -19.60
CA TYR A 116 19.64 18.22 -20.98
C TYR A 116 18.19 18.23 -21.44
N ALA A 117 17.45 17.19 -21.08
CA ALA A 117 16.07 17.04 -21.45
C ALA A 117 15.17 18.08 -20.79
N LEU A 118 15.38 18.42 -19.50
CA LEU A 118 14.68 19.52 -18.84
C LEU A 118 14.83 20.85 -19.60
N LYS A 119 16.05 21.15 -20.07
CA LYS A 119 16.34 22.35 -20.86
C LYS A 119 15.71 22.34 -22.25
N LYS A 120 15.37 21.17 -22.78
CA LYS A 120 14.73 20.98 -24.08
C LYS A 120 13.21 21.06 -24.02
N VAL A 121 12.62 21.02 -22.83
CA VAL A 121 11.17 21.22 -22.70
C VAL A 121 10.85 22.62 -23.18
N ASP A 122 10.22 22.69 -24.34
CA ASP A 122 9.90 23.96 -24.99
C ASP A 122 8.64 24.55 -24.39
N PHE A 123 8.81 25.59 -23.57
CA PHE A 123 7.74 26.42 -23.06
C PHE A 123 7.54 27.67 -23.96
N ASN A 124 7.70 27.54 -25.26
CA ASN A 124 7.44 28.62 -26.22
C ASN A 124 5.96 29.06 -26.14
N TYR A 125 5.61 29.61 -24.99
CA TYR A 125 4.37 30.34 -24.84
C TYR A 125 4.62 31.80 -25.15
N ASN A 126 3.90 32.34 -26.13
CA ASN A 126 3.63 33.76 -26.11
C ASN A 126 2.90 34.03 -24.78
N LEU A 127 3.52 34.78 -23.87
CA LEU A 127 2.97 35.06 -22.54
C LEU A 127 1.53 35.56 -22.60
N ASP A 128 1.19 36.32 -23.64
CA ASP A 128 -0.18 36.80 -23.86
C ASP A 128 -1.16 35.70 -24.22
N SER A 129 -0.69 34.55 -24.75
CA SER A 129 -1.56 33.43 -25.13
C SER A 129 -1.88 32.48 -23.96
N ILE A 130 -1.08 32.51 -22.89
CA ILE A 130 -1.28 31.63 -21.70
C ILE A 130 -2.13 32.28 -20.61
N HIS A 131 -2.47 33.57 -20.78
CA HIS A 131 -3.41 34.22 -19.87
C HIS A 131 -4.83 33.99 -20.32
N GLU A 132 -5.63 33.58 -19.36
CA GLU A 132 -7.09 33.63 -19.47
C GLU A 132 -7.60 34.93 -18.86
N TYR A 133 -8.76 35.36 -19.30
CA TYR A 133 -9.41 36.57 -18.82
C TYR A 133 -10.73 36.15 -18.16
N CYS A 134 -10.86 36.41 -16.88
CA CYS A 134 -12.05 36.01 -16.10
C CYS A 134 -12.88 37.25 -15.68
N LEU A 135 -14.15 37.24 -16.01
CA LEU A 135 -15.10 38.23 -15.55
C LEU A 135 -15.75 37.80 -14.23
N SER A 136 -14.93 37.56 -13.21
CA SER A 136 -15.38 37.20 -11.87
C SER A 136 -16.15 38.33 -11.18
N ALA A 137 -16.85 38.01 -10.10
CA ALA A 137 -17.53 39.04 -9.32
C ALA A 137 -16.57 40.11 -8.77
N ILE A 138 -15.35 39.69 -8.39
CA ILE A 138 -14.29 40.58 -7.87
C ILE A 138 -13.80 41.50 -9.00
N ASN A 139 -13.46 40.94 -10.15
CA ASN A 139 -13.00 41.73 -11.30
C ASN A 139 -14.06 42.74 -11.74
N LEU A 140 -15.33 42.34 -11.79
CA LEU A 140 -16.45 43.24 -12.14
C LEU A 140 -16.60 44.36 -11.11
N SER A 141 -16.47 44.08 -9.81
CA SER A 141 -16.49 45.11 -8.75
C SER A 141 -15.35 46.12 -8.87
N ILE A 142 -14.16 45.65 -9.27
CA ILE A 142 -13.01 46.51 -9.53
C ILE A 142 -13.31 47.42 -10.73
N LEU A 143 -13.86 46.83 -11.81
CA LEU A 143 -14.21 47.58 -13.02
C LEU A 143 -15.29 48.65 -12.80
N GLU A 144 -16.17 48.47 -11.81
CA GLU A 144 -17.15 49.50 -11.43
C GLU A 144 -16.51 50.77 -10.88
N ASN A 145 -15.30 50.71 -10.35
CA ASN A 145 -14.55 51.88 -9.88
C ASN A 145 -13.82 52.63 -11.00
N PHE A 146 -13.79 52.07 -12.20
CA PHE A 146 -13.25 52.77 -13.38
C PHE A 146 -14.45 53.45 -14.12
N ASN A 147 -14.21 54.60 -14.71
CA ASN A 147 -15.24 55.34 -15.45
C ASN A 147 -15.64 54.66 -16.78
N LEU A 148 -16.00 53.39 -16.71
CA LEU A 148 -16.56 52.65 -17.83
C LEU A 148 -18.03 53.11 -18.05
N ASP A 149 -18.43 53.20 -19.31
CA ASP A 149 -19.82 53.54 -19.61
C ASP A 149 -20.79 52.48 -19.09
N LYS A 150 -22.04 52.89 -18.84
CA LYS A 150 -23.04 51.99 -18.25
C LYS A 150 -23.39 50.79 -19.16
N GLN A 151 -23.32 50.95 -20.48
CA GLN A 151 -23.64 49.87 -21.42
C GLN A 151 -22.54 48.82 -21.39
N THR A 152 -21.26 49.23 -21.34
CA THR A 152 -20.10 48.38 -21.19
C THR A 152 -20.20 47.55 -19.88
N LEU A 153 -20.51 48.18 -18.76
CA LEU A 153 -20.67 47.47 -17.49
C LEU A 153 -21.82 46.45 -17.53
N VAL A 154 -22.95 46.77 -18.14
CA VAL A 154 -24.05 45.82 -18.31
C VAL A 154 -23.63 44.64 -19.17
N LEU A 155 -22.92 44.90 -20.27
CA LEU A 155 -22.38 43.87 -21.13
C LEU A 155 -21.44 42.94 -20.37
N LEU A 156 -20.46 43.48 -19.67
CA LEU A 156 -19.48 42.69 -18.91
C LEU A 156 -20.15 41.86 -17.80
N LYS A 157 -21.18 42.41 -17.15
CA LYS A 157 -21.96 41.68 -16.15
C LYS A 157 -22.74 40.51 -16.74
N SER A 158 -23.17 40.58 -18.00
CA SER A 158 -23.83 39.45 -18.68
C SER A 158 -22.91 38.25 -18.88
N TYR A 159 -21.60 38.49 -18.86
CA TYR A 159 -20.57 37.47 -18.98
C TYR A 159 -19.95 37.07 -17.63
N LYS A 160 -20.58 37.40 -16.52
CA LYS A 160 -20.11 37.07 -15.19
C LYS A 160 -19.78 35.57 -15.05
N ASN A 161 -18.62 35.28 -14.47
CA ASN A 161 -18.04 33.94 -14.28
C ASN A 161 -17.66 33.19 -15.58
N LYS A 162 -17.62 33.89 -16.70
CA LYS A 162 -17.07 33.32 -17.95
C LYS A 162 -15.58 33.59 -18.05
N VAL A 163 -14.85 32.62 -18.63
CA VAL A 163 -13.42 32.66 -18.91
C VAL A 163 -13.21 32.77 -20.42
N PHE A 164 -12.30 33.63 -20.84
CA PHE A 164 -12.03 33.92 -22.23
C PHE A 164 -10.54 33.88 -22.54
N SER A 165 -10.17 33.47 -23.76
CA SER A 165 -8.86 33.83 -24.31
C SER A 165 -8.81 35.35 -24.59
N LYS A 166 -7.61 35.92 -24.72
CA LYS A 166 -7.43 37.33 -25.07
C LYS A 166 -8.21 37.70 -26.34
N ASP A 167 -8.05 36.88 -27.38
CA ASP A 167 -8.72 37.15 -28.67
C ASP A 167 -10.24 37.06 -28.56
N ALA A 168 -10.78 36.12 -27.82
CA ALA A 168 -12.24 35.99 -27.61
C ALA A 168 -12.79 37.18 -26.84
N LEU A 169 -12.09 37.64 -25.78
CA LEU A 169 -12.52 38.83 -25.04
C LEU A 169 -12.40 40.10 -25.89
N LEU A 170 -11.29 40.29 -26.60
CA LEU A 170 -11.10 41.40 -27.52
C LEU A 170 -12.18 41.46 -28.62
N LYS A 171 -12.57 40.31 -29.17
CA LYS A 171 -13.64 40.23 -30.15
C LYS A 171 -14.93 40.78 -29.58
N ILE A 172 -15.33 40.33 -28.37
CA ILE A 172 -16.51 40.81 -27.67
C ILE A 172 -16.44 42.32 -27.43
N LEU A 173 -15.30 42.82 -26.98
CA LEU A 173 -15.11 44.24 -26.69
C LEU A 173 -15.14 45.09 -27.95
N ARG A 174 -14.61 44.62 -29.08
CA ARG A 174 -14.63 45.34 -30.38
C ARG A 174 -15.99 45.35 -31.07
N GLU A 175 -16.82 44.35 -30.82
CA GLU A 175 -18.17 44.28 -31.36
C GLU A 175 -19.14 45.26 -30.66
N ASN A 176 -18.69 45.95 -29.62
CA ASN A 176 -19.45 46.91 -28.82
C ASN A 176 -18.73 48.27 -28.85
N PRO A 177 -19.45 49.38 -28.59
CA PRO A 177 -18.88 50.74 -28.64
C PRO A 177 -18.02 51.03 -27.40
N ILE A 178 -16.94 50.29 -27.25
CA ILE A 178 -15.99 50.41 -26.14
C ILE A 178 -14.68 51.02 -26.68
N SER A 179 -14.21 52.10 -26.06
CA SER A 179 -12.99 52.76 -26.45
C SER A 179 -11.75 51.86 -26.26
N GLU A 180 -10.69 52.14 -27.00
CA GLU A 180 -9.41 51.37 -26.83
C GLU A 180 -8.85 51.50 -25.42
N GLU A 181 -9.03 52.63 -24.77
CA GLU A 181 -8.61 52.90 -23.40
C GLU A 181 -9.37 52.02 -22.41
N GLU A 182 -10.70 51.91 -22.56
CA GLU A 182 -11.56 51.03 -21.74
C GLU A 182 -11.24 49.56 -22.01
N GLN A 183 -10.98 49.15 -23.27
CA GLN A 183 -10.53 47.79 -23.58
C GLN A 183 -9.25 47.43 -22.84
N ALA A 184 -8.30 48.37 -22.80
CA ALA A 184 -7.02 48.17 -22.09
C ALA A 184 -7.24 48.00 -20.58
N VAL A 185 -8.15 48.76 -19.98
CA VAL A 185 -8.53 48.64 -18.57
C VAL A 185 -9.16 47.27 -18.31
N VAL A 186 -10.15 46.84 -19.10
CA VAL A 186 -10.82 45.54 -18.95
C VAL A 186 -9.80 44.41 -19.08
N LEU A 187 -8.92 44.43 -20.06
CA LEU A 187 -7.86 43.42 -20.23
C LEU A 187 -6.91 43.36 -19.07
N ARG A 188 -6.52 44.50 -18.50
CA ARG A 188 -5.64 44.55 -17.36
C ARG A 188 -6.27 43.94 -16.09
N GLU A 189 -7.48 44.40 -15.76
CA GLU A 189 -8.16 44.04 -14.52
C GLU A 189 -8.74 42.62 -14.53
N CYS A 190 -9.11 42.11 -15.73
CA CYS A 190 -9.65 40.76 -15.88
C CYS A 190 -8.60 39.67 -16.17
N LYS A 191 -7.34 40.06 -16.30
CA LYS A 191 -6.25 39.11 -16.61
C LYS A 191 -6.08 38.10 -15.48
N ASN A 192 -6.33 36.85 -15.79
CA ASN A 192 -6.09 35.74 -14.87
C ASN A 192 -4.68 35.20 -15.05
N THR A 193 -3.80 35.51 -14.13
CA THR A 193 -2.42 35.01 -14.12
C THR A 193 -2.27 33.69 -13.37
N ASN A 194 -3.37 33.10 -12.92
CA ASN A 194 -3.37 31.87 -12.14
C ASN A 194 -3.77 30.64 -12.98
N THR A 195 -3.56 30.66 -14.29
CA THR A 195 -3.77 29.49 -15.15
C THR A 195 -2.70 28.44 -14.91
N GLU A 196 -3.05 27.17 -15.09
CA GLU A 196 -2.10 26.03 -14.96
C GLU A 196 -0.86 26.28 -15.87
N ALA A 197 -1.07 26.66 -17.12
CA ALA A 197 0.01 26.92 -18.06
C ALA A 197 0.95 28.03 -17.58
N TYR A 198 0.43 29.11 -17.00
CA TYR A 198 1.23 30.22 -16.48
C TYR A 198 2.01 29.81 -15.23
N ARG A 199 1.39 29.08 -14.30
CA ARG A 199 2.07 28.55 -13.11
C ARG A 199 3.19 27.61 -13.53
N CYS A 200 2.93 26.66 -14.42
CA CYS A 200 3.91 25.71 -14.94
C CYS A 200 5.10 26.44 -15.62
N TYR A 201 4.84 27.44 -16.42
CA TYR A 201 5.85 28.29 -17.02
C TYR A 201 6.73 28.99 -15.96
N ASN A 202 6.14 29.54 -14.92
CA ASN A 202 6.88 30.23 -13.87
C ASN A 202 7.77 29.24 -13.08
N TYR A 203 7.25 28.08 -12.69
CA TYR A 203 8.02 27.04 -12.03
C TYR A 203 9.22 26.60 -12.90
N SER A 204 8.98 26.34 -14.18
CA SER A 204 10.04 25.91 -15.09
C SER A 204 11.12 27.00 -15.28
N ARG A 205 10.73 28.25 -15.44
CA ARG A 205 11.69 29.38 -15.53
C ARG A 205 12.58 29.47 -14.31
N PHE A 206 11.99 29.40 -13.12
CA PHE A 206 12.77 29.43 -11.88
C PHE A 206 13.75 28.26 -11.82
N VAL A 207 13.28 27.04 -12.03
CA VAL A 207 14.11 25.83 -11.95
C VAL A 207 15.26 25.90 -12.97
N LEU A 208 14.98 26.30 -14.20
CA LEU A 208 15.98 26.38 -15.27
C LEU A 208 16.96 27.58 -15.12
N SER A 209 16.64 28.56 -14.26
CA SER A 209 17.54 29.67 -13.92
C SER A 209 18.55 29.33 -12.82
N LEU A 210 18.38 28.20 -12.13
CA LEU A 210 19.29 27.78 -11.07
C LEU A 210 20.67 27.45 -11.59
N GLU A 211 21.67 27.61 -10.75
CA GLU A 211 23.02 27.14 -11.01
C GLU A 211 23.04 25.66 -11.33
N LYS A 212 23.84 25.28 -12.34
CA LYS A 212 23.91 23.90 -12.86
C LYS A 212 24.15 22.88 -11.75
N GLU A 213 25.04 23.16 -10.82
CA GLU A 213 25.39 22.23 -9.74
C GLU A 213 24.24 22.03 -8.76
N LYS A 214 23.51 23.11 -8.39
CA LYS A 214 22.34 23.04 -7.55
C LYS A 214 21.24 22.20 -8.21
N LEU A 215 20.93 22.48 -9.47
CA LEU A 215 19.92 21.71 -10.21
C LEU A 215 20.35 20.24 -10.37
N ARG A 216 21.64 19.98 -10.62
CA ARG A 216 22.22 18.65 -10.72
C ARG A 216 22.05 17.86 -9.41
N SER A 217 22.34 18.47 -8.27
CA SER A 217 22.17 17.86 -6.95
C SER A 217 20.74 17.40 -6.72
N VAL A 218 19.74 18.23 -7.02
CA VAL A 218 18.31 17.85 -6.88
C VAL A 218 17.94 16.75 -7.86
N VAL A 219 18.22 16.94 -9.16
CA VAL A 219 17.82 16.01 -10.25
C VAL A 219 18.42 14.61 -10.07
N SER A 220 19.62 14.52 -9.47
CA SER A 220 20.29 13.23 -9.21
C SER A 220 19.53 12.35 -8.21
N LYS A 221 18.76 12.95 -7.30
CA LYS A 221 18.04 12.29 -6.20
C LYS A 221 16.63 11.87 -6.59
N ILE A 222 16.11 12.33 -7.75
CA ILE A 222 14.71 12.16 -8.12
C ILE A 222 14.45 10.78 -8.73
N GLN A 223 13.43 10.11 -8.17
CA GLN A 223 12.78 8.93 -8.74
C GLN A 223 11.30 9.22 -8.97
N ILE A 224 10.74 8.75 -10.08
CA ILE A 224 9.29 8.84 -10.36
C ILE A 224 8.68 7.45 -10.28
N LYS A 225 7.68 7.27 -9.43
CA LYS A 225 6.89 6.05 -9.34
C LYS A 225 5.52 6.27 -9.99
N TRP A 226 5.33 5.62 -11.14
CA TRP A 226 4.14 5.74 -11.97
C TRP A 226 3.08 4.69 -11.66
N ASN A 227 1.84 4.96 -12.06
CA ASN A 227 0.73 3.99 -12.05
C ASN A 227 0.54 3.31 -10.69
N GLN A 228 0.76 4.03 -9.62
CA GLN A 228 0.69 3.43 -8.31
C GLN A 228 -0.76 3.16 -7.89
N PRO A 229 -1.24 1.90 -7.92
CA PRO A 229 -2.49 1.52 -7.31
C PRO A 229 -2.26 1.37 -5.81
N ILE A 230 -3.18 1.88 -5.01
CA ILE A 230 -2.90 2.05 -3.59
C ILE A 230 -3.29 0.84 -2.78
N ASP A 231 -4.53 0.41 -2.94
CA ASP A 231 -5.12 -0.53 -2.00
C ASP A 231 -4.61 -1.97 -2.18
N GLU A 232 -4.53 -2.44 -3.41
CA GLU A 232 -4.09 -3.80 -3.72
C GLU A 232 -2.60 -3.98 -3.46
N GLU A 233 -1.78 -3.00 -3.86
CA GLU A 233 -0.33 -3.04 -3.67
C GLU A 233 0.03 -3.07 -2.19
N LEU A 234 -0.57 -2.18 -1.38
CA LEU A 234 -0.30 -2.15 0.06
C LEU A 234 -0.76 -3.44 0.76
N VAL A 235 -1.90 -4.01 0.40
CA VAL A 235 -2.35 -5.30 0.94
C VAL A 235 -1.36 -6.42 0.63
N ASN A 236 -0.78 -6.42 -0.58
CA ASN A 236 0.22 -7.41 -0.98
C ASN A 236 1.55 -7.20 -0.23
N GLU A 237 1.98 -5.96 -0.05
CA GLU A 237 3.20 -5.62 0.69
C GLU A 237 3.12 -5.97 2.17
N LEU A 238 1.94 -5.85 2.80
CA LEU A 238 1.71 -6.32 4.17
C LEU A 238 2.12 -7.79 4.35
N ALA A 239 1.93 -8.62 3.32
CA ALA A 239 2.29 -10.03 3.38
C ALA A 239 3.80 -10.30 3.38
N THR A 240 4.59 -9.38 2.86
CA THR A 240 6.05 -9.54 2.68
C THR A 240 6.88 -8.70 3.63
N SER A 241 6.25 -7.74 4.35
CA SER A 241 6.98 -6.84 5.24
C SER A 241 7.63 -7.56 6.41
N ASN A 242 8.94 -7.38 6.55
CA ASN A 242 9.69 -7.88 7.70
C ASN A 242 9.20 -7.31 9.03
N ARG A 243 8.66 -6.09 9.03
CA ARG A 243 8.14 -5.43 10.24
C ARG A 243 6.86 -6.06 10.76
N LEU A 244 6.14 -6.80 9.91
CA LEU A 244 4.91 -7.49 10.27
C LEU A 244 5.12 -8.98 10.60
N ARG A 245 6.37 -9.45 10.68
CA ARG A 245 6.68 -10.86 11.01
C ARG A 245 6.10 -11.34 12.34
N ILE A 246 5.84 -10.42 13.27
CA ILE A 246 5.18 -10.74 14.55
C ILE A 246 3.69 -11.03 14.38
N ILE A 247 3.10 -10.68 13.22
CA ILE A 247 1.72 -10.96 12.90
C ILE A 247 1.72 -12.04 11.82
N PRO A 248 1.01 -13.16 11.99
CA PRO A 248 0.92 -14.20 10.97
C PRO A 248 0.25 -13.65 9.70
N CYS A 249 1.06 -13.12 8.78
CA CYS A 249 0.57 -12.51 7.53
C CYS A 249 -0.02 -13.53 6.54
N GLN A 250 -0.04 -14.81 6.87
CA GLN A 250 -0.69 -15.87 6.07
C GLN A 250 -2.21 -15.92 6.25
N SER A 251 -2.74 -15.24 7.26
CA SER A 251 -4.18 -15.02 7.41
C SER A 251 -4.74 -14.28 6.19
N GLY A 252 -5.94 -14.68 5.74
CA GLY A 252 -6.54 -14.29 4.48
C GLY A 252 -6.61 -12.78 4.19
N ASN A 253 -6.93 -12.43 2.97
CA ASN A 253 -6.97 -11.03 2.47
C ASN A 253 -7.79 -10.07 3.36
N GLU A 254 -8.80 -10.54 4.07
CA GLU A 254 -9.62 -9.71 4.95
C GLU A 254 -8.84 -9.21 6.17
N TYR A 255 -8.02 -10.06 6.78
CA TYR A 255 -7.21 -9.64 7.92
C TYR A 255 -6.11 -8.66 7.51
N ARG A 256 -5.50 -8.84 6.33
CA ARG A 256 -4.54 -7.88 5.78
C ARG A 256 -5.18 -6.51 5.56
N LYS A 257 -6.43 -6.47 5.08
CA LYS A 257 -7.19 -5.22 4.97
C LYS A 257 -7.39 -4.57 6.34
N LEU A 258 -7.74 -5.34 7.35
CA LEU A 258 -7.90 -4.84 8.72
C LEU A 258 -6.59 -4.28 9.29
N ILE A 259 -5.46 -4.95 9.08
CA ILE A 259 -4.13 -4.42 9.47
C ILE A 259 -3.87 -3.09 8.78
N LYS A 260 -4.09 -3.01 7.47
CA LYS A 260 -3.96 -1.77 6.70
C LYS A 260 -4.82 -0.66 7.30
N GLU A 261 -6.11 -0.93 7.54
CA GLU A 261 -7.05 0.05 8.10
C GLU A 261 -6.62 0.53 9.48
N LYS A 262 -6.13 -0.35 10.36
CA LYS A 262 -5.62 0.03 11.68
C LYS A 262 -4.34 0.88 11.59
N LEU A 263 -3.40 0.53 10.71
CA LEU A 263 -2.17 1.33 10.53
C LEU A 263 -2.46 2.69 9.91
N VAL A 264 -3.33 2.76 8.91
CA VAL A 264 -3.78 4.04 8.34
C VAL A 264 -4.56 4.85 9.37
N GLY A 265 -5.47 4.22 10.12
CA GLY A 265 -6.20 4.87 11.22
C GLY A 265 -5.28 5.45 12.28
N PHE A 266 -4.19 4.75 12.62
CA PHE A 266 -3.17 5.28 13.52
C PHE A 266 -2.51 6.55 12.94
N ILE A 267 -2.07 6.53 11.68
CA ILE A 267 -1.49 7.72 11.02
C ILE A 267 -2.51 8.87 11.00
N VAL A 268 -3.75 8.60 10.58
CA VAL A 268 -4.82 9.62 10.52
C VAL A 268 -5.10 10.20 11.92
N SER A 269 -5.06 9.39 12.98
CA SER A 269 -5.28 9.87 14.35
C SER A 269 -4.20 10.88 14.79
N LYS A 270 -2.97 10.71 14.32
CA LYS A 270 -1.86 11.67 14.53
C LYS A 270 -2.08 12.97 13.77
N VAL A 271 -2.56 12.87 12.53
CA VAL A 271 -2.92 14.01 11.70
C VAL A 271 -4.06 14.84 12.33
N MET A 272 -5.02 14.21 12.99
CA MET A 272 -6.18 14.89 13.58
C MET A 272 -5.95 15.43 14.98
N GLY A 273 -4.98 14.92 15.72
CA GLY A 273 -4.81 15.18 17.16
C GLY A 273 -3.61 16.02 17.58
N GLU A 274 -2.67 16.28 16.68
CA GLU A 274 -1.41 16.97 17.01
C GLU A 274 -1.19 18.17 16.08
N ASP A 275 -0.59 19.26 16.60
CA ASP A 275 -0.22 20.46 15.81
C ASP A 275 0.84 20.13 14.73
N ARG A 276 1.59 19.06 14.93
CA ARG A 276 2.55 18.52 13.96
C ARG A 276 2.24 17.05 13.69
N TRP A 277 2.11 16.73 12.44
CA TRP A 277 1.82 15.37 11.99
C TRP A 277 3.10 14.52 11.95
N GLU A 278 3.56 14.19 13.15
CA GLU A 278 4.80 13.48 13.38
C GLU A 278 4.55 12.09 13.98
N VAL A 279 5.22 11.09 13.45
CA VAL A 279 5.19 9.72 13.94
C VAL A 279 6.61 9.22 14.16
N LYS A 280 6.92 8.83 15.38
CA LYS A 280 8.21 8.17 15.70
C LYS A 280 8.12 6.68 15.39
N ASP A 281 9.21 6.10 14.91
CA ASP A 281 9.29 4.65 14.61
C ASP A 281 8.82 3.79 15.78
N LYS A 282 9.22 4.13 17.00
CA LYS A 282 8.79 3.43 18.20
C LYS A 282 7.27 3.41 18.39
N GLN A 283 6.57 4.49 18.03
CA GLN A 283 5.10 4.57 18.12
C GLN A 283 4.46 3.70 17.04
N PHE A 284 4.99 3.76 15.82
CA PHE A 284 4.51 2.93 14.72
C PHE A 284 4.68 1.44 15.03
N TYR A 285 5.85 1.05 15.53
CA TYR A 285 6.12 -0.32 15.94
C TYR A 285 5.25 -0.80 17.10
N ALA A 286 5.00 0.07 18.11
CA ALA A 286 4.08 -0.24 19.20
C ALA A 286 2.66 -0.52 18.69
N THR A 287 2.19 0.23 17.68
CA THR A 287 0.90 -0.01 17.04
C THR A 287 0.87 -1.37 16.34
N ILE A 288 1.95 -1.76 15.67
CA ILE A 288 2.08 -3.10 15.07
C ILE A 288 1.98 -4.19 16.15
N GLN A 289 2.64 -3.99 17.30
CA GLN A 289 2.56 -4.93 18.43
C GLN A 289 1.15 -5.02 19.02
N GLU A 290 0.44 -3.90 19.13
CA GLU A 290 -0.97 -3.90 19.58
C GLU A 290 -1.88 -4.65 18.60
N ILE A 291 -1.74 -4.40 17.30
CA ILE A 291 -2.48 -5.14 16.28
C ILE A 291 -2.20 -6.65 16.41
N GLY A 292 -0.94 -7.03 16.64
CA GLY A 292 -0.55 -8.41 16.89
C GLY A 292 -1.22 -9.00 18.13
N LYS A 293 -1.23 -8.27 19.25
CA LYS A 293 -1.91 -8.70 20.49
C LYS A 293 -3.41 -8.88 20.27
N ASP A 294 -4.06 -7.90 19.64
CA ASP A 294 -5.50 -7.99 19.34
C ASP A 294 -5.83 -9.21 18.47
N TYR A 295 -4.93 -9.50 17.52
CA TYR A 295 -5.06 -10.66 16.67
C TYR A 295 -4.96 -11.96 17.47
N PHE A 296 -3.90 -12.09 18.28
CA PHE A 296 -3.71 -13.24 19.14
C PHE A 296 -4.86 -13.39 20.16
N GLN A 297 -5.31 -12.31 20.78
CA GLN A 297 -6.44 -12.36 21.72
C GLN A 297 -7.77 -12.80 21.10
N LYS A 298 -8.01 -12.43 19.82
CA LYS A 298 -9.24 -12.84 19.12
C LYS A 298 -9.20 -14.25 18.56
N ASN A 299 -8.00 -14.73 18.22
CA ASN A 299 -7.81 -16.00 17.53
C ASN A 299 -7.03 -17.01 18.38
N TYR A 300 -6.58 -16.59 19.57
CA TYR A 300 -5.95 -17.44 20.54
C TYR A 300 -7.03 -18.21 21.30
N ASP A 301 -6.99 -19.51 21.17
CA ASP A 301 -7.79 -20.39 22.01
C ASP A 301 -6.91 -20.90 23.15
N PRO A 302 -7.21 -20.52 24.43
CA PRO A 302 -6.45 -20.98 25.57
C PRO A 302 -6.40 -22.51 25.69
N LEU A 303 -7.37 -23.20 25.09
CA LEU A 303 -7.43 -24.65 25.09
C LEU A 303 -6.21 -25.28 24.40
N PHE A 304 -5.74 -24.70 23.31
CA PHE A 304 -4.55 -25.21 22.62
C PHE A 304 -3.28 -25.12 23.49
N ASP A 305 -3.17 -24.07 24.29
CA ASP A 305 -2.04 -23.88 25.21
C ASP A 305 -2.12 -24.84 26.40
N GLU A 306 -3.32 -25.11 26.89
CA GLU A 306 -3.56 -26.05 27.98
C GLU A 306 -3.05 -27.46 27.64
N TYR A 307 -3.23 -27.88 26.37
CA TYR A 307 -2.80 -29.20 25.91
C TYR A 307 -1.28 -29.32 25.71
N LEU A 308 -0.50 -28.23 25.68
CA LEU A 308 0.98 -28.32 25.61
C LEU A 308 1.54 -29.22 26.71
N ASN A 309 1.06 -29.05 27.93
CA ASN A 309 1.59 -29.73 29.12
C ASN A 309 0.73 -30.91 29.61
N LYS A 310 -0.46 -31.14 29.02
CA LYS A 310 -1.27 -32.31 29.36
C LYS A 310 -0.58 -33.59 28.90
N LYS A 311 -0.73 -34.64 29.71
CA LYS A 311 -0.24 -36.00 29.37
C LYS A 311 -1.41 -36.96 29.43
N PRO A 312 -1.46 -37.97 28.54
CA PRO A 312 -2.48 -39.02 28.61
C PRO A 312 -2.35 -39.81 29.91
N GLY A 313 -3.50 -40.20 30.44
CA GLY A 313 -3.56 -41.14 31.57
C GLY A 313 -3.36 -42.60 31.11
N PRO A 314 -3.19 -43.56 32.06
CA PRO A 314 -2.96 -44.96 31.69
C PRO A 314 -4.06 -45.57 30.81
N ALA A 315 -5.33 -45.16 31.00
CA ALA A 315 -6.44 -45.62 30.17
C ALA A 315 -6.38 -45.13 28.73
N ASP A 316 -5.86 -43.91 28.50
CA ASP A 316 -5.75 -43.33 27.18
C ASP A 316 -4.71 -44.04 26.32
N TYR A 317 -3.62 -44.52 26.93
CA TYR A 317 -2.62 -45.36 26.27
C TYR A 317 -3.17 -46.67 25.77
N THR A 318 -4.03 -47.34 26.58
CA THR A 318 -4.63 -48.62 26.23
C THR A 318 -5.58 -48.50 25.04
N LEU A 319 -6.40 -47.44 25.01
CA LEU A 319 -7.35 -47.18 23.92
C LEU A 319 -6.66 -46.88 22.59
N SER A 320 -5.38 -46.51 22.62
CA SER A 320 -4.63 -46.07 21.42
C SER A 320 -3.74 -47.17 20.84
N GLU A 321 -3.56 -48.32 21.50
CA GLU A 321 -2.62 -49.39 21.06
C GLU A 321 -2.98 -50.04 19.73
N GLU A 322 -4.24 -50.00 19.29
CA GLU A 322 -4.73 -50.57 18.04
C GLU A 322 -4.67 -49.62 16.82
N LYS A 323 -4.01 -48.47 16.95
CA LYS A 323 -4.01 -47.46 15.89
C LYS A 323 -3.09 -47.85 14.73
N LYS A 324 -3.56 -47.62 13.50
CA LYS A 324 -2.85 -47.93 12.26
C LYS A 324 -1.49 -47.22 12.20
N PHE A 325 -1.42 -45.92 12.56
CA PHE A 325 -0.17 -45.19 12.53
C PHE A 325 0.91 -45.78 13.47
N LEU A 326 0.50 -46.32 14.63
CA LEU A 326 1.47 -46.97 15.55
C LEU A 326 2.05 -48.24 14.95
N ALA A 327 1.20 -49.04 14.29
CA ALA A 327 1.71 -50.24 13.60
C ALA A 327 2.69 -49.87 12.47
N GLU A 328 2.38 -48.82 11.71
CA GLU A 328 3.26 -48.33 10.65
C GLU A 328 4.58 -47.77 11.20
N LEU A 329 4.54 -46.98 12.30
CA LEU A 329 5.76 -46.42 12.91
C LEU A 329 6.70 -47.54 13.46
N ARG A 330 6.13 -48.59 14.06
CA ARG A 330 6.91 -49.75 14.49
C ARG A 330 7.49 -50.52 13.29
N GLN A 331 6.72 -50.66 12.20
CA GLN A 331 7.18 -51.33 10.99
C GLN A 331 8.36 -50.61 10.31
N ILE A 332 8.42 -49.26 10.37
CA ILE A 332 9.54 -48.47 9.87
C ILE A 332 10.65 -48.28 10.88
N GLU A 333 10.62 -49.04 11.97
CA GLU A 333 11.63 -49.07 13.00
C GLU A 333 11.88 -47.69 13.69
N CYS A 334 10.81 -46.90 13.95
CA CYS A 334 10.90 -45.74 14.81
C CYS A 334 11.31 -46.15 16.22
N ASP A 335 12.09 -45.31 16.88
CA ASP A 335 12.44 -45.49 18.29
C ASP A 335 11.15 -45.43 19.17
N GLU A 336 11.13 -46.19 20.25
CA GLU A 336 9.98 -46.25 21.16
C GLU A 336 9.61 -44.86 21.75
N ASP A 337 10.57 -43.98 21.93
CA ASP A 337 10.30 -42.58 22.32
C ASP A 337 9.56 -41.81 21.22
N GLU A 338 9.93 -41.99 19.95
CA GLU A 338 9.25 -41.38 18.81
C GLU A 338 7.80 -41.90 18.66
N VAL A 339 7.60 -43.20 18.89
CA VAL A 339 6.28 -43.84 18.89
C VAL A 339 5.42 -43.29 20.02
N THR A 340 6.01 -43.15 21.23
CA THR A 340 5.35 -42.58 22.40
C THR A 340 4.95 -41.12 22.17
N ASP A 341 5.84 -40.31 21.63
CA ASP A 341 5.57 -38.91 21.28
C ASP A 341 4.45 -38.80 20.27
N ALA A 342 4.44 -39.63 19.23
CA ALA A 342 3.37 -39.65 18.25
C ALA A 342 2.01 -39.99 18.85
N LEU A 343 1.99 -40.92 19.81
CA LEU A 343 0.79 -41.29 20.56
C LEU A 343 0.28 -40.11 21.43
N ILE A 344 1.19 -39.46 22.14
CA ILE A 344 0.86 -38.29 22.97
C ILE A 344 0.29 -37.15 22.09
N ASP A 345 0.94 -36.85 20.97
CA ASP A 345 0.50 -35.80 20.04
C ASP A 345 -0.88 -36.14 19.44
N TYR A 346 -1.09 -37.40 19.03
CA TYR A 346 -2.37 -37.90 18.56
C TYR A 346 -3.48 -37.75 19.61
N TRP A 347 -3.22 -38.20 20.86
CA TRP A 347 -4.17 -38.07 21.96
C TRP A 347 -4.52 -36.60 22.26
N LYS A 348 -3.51 -35.73 22.41
CA LYS A 348 -3.71 -34.30 22.66
C LYS A 348 -4.60 -33.68 21.59
N THR A 349 -4.30 -33.95 20.33
CA THR A 349 -5.05 -33.40 19.20
C THR A 349 -6.51 -33.87 19.21
N ASN A 350 -6.75 -35.15 19.39
CA ASN A 350 -8.12 -35.68 19.34
C ASN A 350 -8.96 -35.28 20.57
N THR A 351 -8.35 -35.20 21.76
CA THR A 351 -9.05 -34.70 22.94
C THR A 351 -9.39 -33.22 22.78
N LEU A 352 -8.49 -32.41 22.30
CA LEU A 352 -8.75 -31.00 21.97
C LEU A 352 -9.87 -30.86 20.93
N LEU A 353 -9.83 -31.66 19.86
CA LEU A 353 -10.86 -31.63 18.81
C LEU A 353 -12.24 -31.99 19.37
N ALA A 354 -12.30 -32.96 20.28
CA ALA A 354 -13.55 -33.35 20.93
C ALA A 354 -14.09 -32.21 21.81
N GLU A 355 -13.26 -31.57 22.62
CA GLU A 355 -13.66 -30.43 23.45
C GLU A 355 -14.10 -29.22 22.60
N GLU A 356 -13.43 -28.96 21.45
CA GLU A 356 -13.82 -27.90 20.53
C GLU A 356 -15.16 -28.22 19.83
N ASP A 357 -15.37 -29.46 19.43
CA ASP A 357 -16.61 -29.87 18.76
C ASP A 357 -17.83 -29.79 19.74
N GLU A 358 -17.62 -30.07 21.03
CA GLU A 358 -18.63 -29.85 22.05
C GLU A 358 -19.03 -28.37 22.19
N LYS A 359 -18.07 -27.46 22.10
CA LYS A 359 -18.31 -26.01 22.17
C LYS A 359 -18.92 -25.45 20.89
N ASN A 360 -18.45 -25.93 19.74
CA ASN A 360 -18.86 -25.50 18.41
C ASN A 360 -19.02 -26.71 17.48
N PRO A 361 -20.21 -27.31 17.37
CA PRO A 361 -20.44 -28.48 16.50
C PRO A 361 -20.10 -28.28 15.02
N ALA A 362 -19.90 -27.04 14.59
CA ALA A 362 -19.48 -26.71 13.23
C ALA A 362 -17.95 -26.79 13.05
N PHE A 363 -17.18 -26.76 14.15
CA PHE A 363 -15.72 -26.68 14.15
C PHE A 363 -15.07 -27.83 13.36
N PHE A 364 -15.43 -29.06 13.68
CA PHE A 364 -14.83 -30.22 13.03
C PHE A 364 -15.03 -30.21 11.52
N ASN A 365 -16.27 -30.00 11.06
CA ASN A 365 -16.61 -30.12 9.65
C ASN A 365 -16.17 -28.92 8.80
N PHE A 366 -16.26 -27.71 9.32
CA PHE A 366 -16.00 -26.49 8.55
C PHE A 366 -14.60 -25.93 8.71
N GLU A 367 -13.86 -26.33 9.75
CA GLU A 367 -12.57 -25.80 10.04
C GLU A 367 -11.47 -26.87 10.05
N TYR A 368 -11.59 -27.89 10.88
CA TYR A 368 -10.55 -28.93 11.00
C TYR A 368 -10.49 -29.87 9.77
N LYS A 369 -11.61 -30.38 9.31
CA LYS A 369 -11.65 -31.30 8.16
C LYS A 369 -11.07 -30.68 6.89
N PRO A 370 -11.38 -29.43 6.49
CA PRO A 370 -10.71 -28.75 5.39
C PRO A 370 -9.21 -28.58 5.62
N TYR A 371 -8.79 -28.18 6.84
CA TYR A 371 -7.36 -28.05 7.15
C TYR A 371 -6.63 -29.41 6.98
N LYS A 372 -7.16 -30.47 7.55
CA LYS A 372 -6.59 -31.81 7.43
C LYS A 372 -6.52 -32.27 5.96
N ASN A 373 -7.65 -32.19 5.23
CA ASN A 373 -7.79 -32.81 3.91
C ASN A 373 -7.23 -31.96 2.79
N GLU A 374 -7.40 -30.63 2.84
CA GLU A 374 -7.05 -29.72 1.74
C GLU A 374 -5.66 -29.09 1.91
N VAL A 375 -5.17 -29.01 3.14
CA VAL A 375 -3.90 -28.36 3.47
C VAL A 375 -2.82 -29.38 3.80
N MET A 376 -3.02 -30.17 4.87
CA MET A 376 -1.99 -31.06 5.40
C MET A 376 -1.77 -32.29 4.50
N HIS A 377 -2.80 -32.98 4.12
CA HIS A 377 -2.71 -34.19 3.31
C HIS A 377 -1.99 -33.98 1.95
N PRO A 378 -2.32 -32.95 1.13
CA PRO A 378 -1.57 -32.68 -0.10
C PRO A 378 -0.08 -32.37 0.15
N LYS A 379 0.23 -31.67 1.24
CA LYS A 379 1.63 -31.38 1.58
C LYS A 379 2.41 -32.63 1.95
N LEU A 380 1.83 -33.50 2.75
CA LEU A 380 2.44 -34.80 3.10
C LEU A 380 2.67 -35.65 1.85
N ILE A 381 1.68 -35.76 0.96
CA ILE A 381 1.83 -36.53 -0.30
C ILE A 381 2.97 -35.96 -1.16
N ASN A 382 3.00 -34.64 -1.34
CA ASN A 382 4.04 -34.01 -2.16
C ASN A 382 5.44 -34.21 -1.54
N LYS A 383 5.56 -34.08 -0.23
CA LYS A 383 6.79 -34.32 0.50
C LYS A 383 7.24 -35.77 0.37
N LYS A 384 6.34 -36.72 0.59
CA LYS A 384 6.60 -38.16 0.44
C LYS A 384 7.14 -38.50 -0.94
N ARG A 385 6.50 -37.98 -2.00
CA ARG A 385 6.96 -38.17 -3.39
C ARG A 385 8.33 -37.57 -3.66
N SER A 386 8.64 -36.43 -3.08
CA SER A 386 9.92 -35.73 -3.28
C SER A 386 11.10 -36.41 -2.58
N MET A 387 10.84 -37.20 -1.53
CA MET A 387 11.87 -37.83 -0.71
C MET A 387 12.22 -39.26 -1.12
N LEU A 388 11.43 -39.88 -2.00
CA LEU A 388 11.66 -41.26 -2.41
C LEU A 388 13.06 -41.45 -3.05
N ASN A 389 13.93 -42.16 -2.36
CA ASN A 389 15.25 -42.53 -2.87
C ASN A 389 15.28 -44.02 -3.27
N LYS A 390 15.33 -44.25 -4.59
CA LYS A 390 15.35 -45.63 -5.15
C LYS A 390 16.52 -46.49 -4.76
N ARG A 391 17.56 -45.92 -4.11
CA ARG A 391 18.74 -46.62 -3.65
C ARG A 391 18.67 -47.07 -2.18
N MET A 392 17.65 -46.63 -1.46
CA MET A 392 17.43 -46.96 -0.05
C MET A 392 16.33 -48.02 0.05
N ASP A 393 16.37 -48.78 1.15
CA ASP A 393 15.26 -49.65 1.51
C ASP A 393 13.93 -48.88 1.71
N LYS A 394 12.81 -49.55 1.54
CA LYS A 394 11.48 -48.92 1.68
C LYS A 394 11.23 -48.41 3.09
N ASN A 395 11.60 -49.21 4.10
CA ASN A 395 11.43 -48.82 5.50
C ASN A 395 12.38 -47.68 5.89
N GLU A 396 13.62 -47.71 5.41
CA GLU A 396 14.58 -46.61 5.60
C GLU A 396 14.08 -45.30 4.97
N ASN A 397 13.57 -45.37 3.73
CA ASN A 397 12.93 -44.21 3.10
C ASN A 397 11.75 -43.70 3.93
N ALA A 398 10.92 -44.60 4.45
CA ALA A 398 9.72 -44.24 5.22
C ALA A 398 10.10 -43.58 6.56
N LEU A 399 11.13 -44.09 7.24
CA LEU A 399 11.66 -43.53 8.48
C LEU A 399 12.22 -42.11 8.24
N HIS A 400 13.04 -41.94 7.21
CA HIS A 400 13.54 -40.63 6.82
C HIS A 400 12.43 -39.66 6.48
N PHE A 401 11.42 -40.10 5.72
CA PHE A 401 10.27 -39.29 5.39
C PHE A 401 9.46 -38.86 6.63
N TYR A 402 9.20 -39.80 7.55
CA TYR A 402 8.49 -39.52 8.80
C TYR A 402 9.17 -38.43 9.62
N ARG A 403 10.51 -38.62 9.87
CA ARG A 403 11.30 -37.65 10.63
C ARG A 403 11.35 -36.26 9.97
N ASP A 404 11.46 -36.20 8.65
CA ASP A 404 11.51 -34.95 7.90
C ASP A 404 10.12 -34.30 7.81
N ALA A 405 9.04 -35.08 7.78
CA ALA A 405 7.68 -34.59 7.83
C ALA A 405 7.37 -33.85 9.14
N LYS A 406 7.87 -34.35 10.28
CA LYS A 406 7.76 -33.67 11.60
C LYS A 406 8.40 -32.29 11.61
N CYS A 407 9.43 -32.05 10.80
CA CYS A 407 10.11 -30.76 10.66
C CYS A 407 9.56 -29.89 9.53
N MET A 408 8.52 -30.35 8.85
CA MET A 408 7.95 -29.68 7.69
C MET A 408 7.19 -28.40 8.09
N SER A 409 7.48 -27.30 7.44
CA SER A 409 6.65 -26.09 7.57
C SER A 409 5.27 -26.33 6.95
N VAL A 410 4.25 -26.23 7.76
CA VAL A 410 2.83 -26.33 7.35
C VAL A 410 2.14 -25.00 7.59
N PRO A 411 1.09 -24.64 6.82
CA PRO A 411 0.27 -23.50 7.14
C PRO A 411 -0.32 -23.64 8.54
N PRO A 412 -0.34 -22.57 9.33
CA PRO A 412 -0.95 -22.60 10.64
C PRO A 412 -2.44 -22.94 10.52
N PHE A 413 -2.95 -23.67 11.50
CA PHE A 413 -4.39 -23.90 11.62
C PHE A 413 -5.05 -22.60 12.07
N LYS A 414 -5.91 -22.01 11.24
CA LYS A 414 -6.45 -20.66 11.47
C LYS A 414 -5.31 -19.67 11.71
N SER A 415 -5.38 -18.96 12.81
CA SER A 415 -4.38 -17.98 13.28
C SER A 415 -3.66 -18.47 14.54
N ILE A 416 -3.78 -19.74 14.82
CA ILE A 416 -3.20 -20.34 16.02
C ILE A 416 -1.68 -20.53 15.79
N PRO A 417 -0.84 -20.17 16.76
CA PRO A 417 0.60 -20.45 16.70
C PRO A 417 0.85 -21.92 16.39
N ASP A 418 1.96 -22.21 15.72
CA ASP A 418 2.36 -23.57 15.41
C ASP A 418 2.56 -24.37 16.71
N TYR A 419 1.58 -25.19 17.04
CA TYR A 419 1.72 -26.18 18.12
C TYR A 419 2.20 -27.51 17.54
N PRO A 420 3.43 -27.91 17.82
CA PRO A 420 3.99 -29.16 17.27
C PRO A 420 3.08 -30.36 17.51
N TYR A 421 2.52 -30.50 18.72
CA TYR A 421 1.63 -31.61 19.04
C TYR A 421 0.37 -31.64 18.15
N PHE A 422 -0.22 -30.47 17.85
CA PHE A 422 -1.41 -30.40 17.01
C PHE A 422 -1.12 -30.73 15.55
N ILE A 423 0.03 -30.24 15.05
CA ILE A 423 0.50 -30.54 13.70
C ILE A 423 0.79 -32.03 13.56
N HIS A 424 1.60 -32.60 14.47
CA HIS A 424 1.97 -34.02 14.43
C HIS A 424 0.77 -34.92 14.66
N GLY A 425 -0.11 -34.60 15.60
CA GLY A 425 -1.33 -35.36 15.84
C GLY A 425 -2.31 -35.32 14.65
N THR A 426 -2.37 -34.16 13.93
CA THR A 426 -3.12 -34.08 12.66
C THR A 426 -2.52 -34.98 11.59
N MET A 427 -1.19 -35.11 11.50
CA MET A 427 -0.54 -36.05 10.58
C MET A 427 -0.93 -37.50 10.89
N GLN A 428 -1.01 -37.87 12.17
CA GLN A 428 -1.48 -39.22 12.57
C GLN A 428 -2.97 -39.42 12.25
N ASN A 429 -3.80 -38.37 12.41
CA ASN A 429 -5.21 -38.40 12.00
C ASN A 429 -5.39 -38.57 10.48
N ILE A 430 -4.41 -38.15 9.68
CA ILE A 430 -4.43 -38.40 8.22
C ILE A 430 -4.15 -39.88 7.93
N VAL A 431 -3.28 -40.53 8.69
CA VAL A 431 -3.01 -41.97 8.54
C VAL A 431 -4.19 -42.82 8.97
N GLU A 432 -4.88 -42.40 10.04
CA GLU A 432 -6.10 -43.08 10.54
C GLU A 432 -7.34 -42.88 9.64
N ASP A 433 -7.29 -41.93 8.73
CA ASP A 433 -8.42 -41.63 7.85
C ASP A 433 -8.37 -42.48 6.58
N ASP A 434 -9.19 -43.52 6.54
CA ASP A 434 -9.24 -44.44 5.41
C ASP A 434 -9.68 -43.76 4.09
N GLU A 435 -10.46 -42.66 4.17
CA GLU A 435 -10.87 -41.91 2.96
C GLU A 435 -9.68 -41.24 2.29
N LEU A 436 -8.65 -40.82 3.06
CA LEU A 436 -7.46 -40.15 2.56
C LEU A 436 -6.42 -41.12 2.00
N ASN A 437 -6.53 -42.40 2.32
CA ASN A 437 -5.63 -43.47 1.85
C ASN A 437 -4.12 -43.08 1.96
N PHE A 438 -3.74 -42.50 3.08
CA PHE A 438 -2.35 -42.12 3.34
C PHE A 438 -1.72 -43.10 4.32
N SER A 439 -0.44 -43.37 4.10
CA SER A 439 0.38 -44.24 4.95
C SER A 439 1.78 -43.68 5.06
N TRP A 440 2.46 -43.92 6.19
CA TRP A 440 3.90 -43.66 6.32
C TRP A 440 4.74 -44.60 5.47
N LEU A 441 4.25 -45.80 5.19
CA LEU A 441 4.96 -46.80 4.42
C LEU A 441 5.04 -46.43 2.92
N TYR A 442 6.13 -46.79 2.28
CA TYR A 442 6.21 -46.80 0.81
C TYR A 442 5.77 -48.15 0.27
N GLU A 443 4.78 -48.16 -0.60
CA GLU A 443 4.27 -49.34 -1.33
C GLU A 443 5.30 -49.88 -2.34
#